data_136126c003b7137e4ea4f4b49be215f4
#
_entry.id   136126c003b7137e4ea4f4b49be215f4
#
_cell.length_a   1.000
_cell.length_b   1.000
_cell.length_c   1.000
_cell.angle_alpha   90.00
_cell.angle_beta   90.00
_cell.angle_gamma   90.00
#
_symmetry.space_group_name_H-M   'P 1'
#
loop_
_entity.id
_entity.type
_entity.pdbx_description
1 polymer ?
#
loop_
_entity_poly.entity_id
_entity_poly.type
_entity_poly.pdbx_seq_one_letter_code
_entity_poly.pdbx_strand_id
1 'polypeptide(L)'
;MTQFAFTRRVVLGMVAAAALSAPAAAEVDFSGKTIEWVIPFSETGGSAKWANFFGPLLSEALPGNPTVVVKFMPGAGSTKGANWFQNEKHKDGTLLFGTSGSTQFPYLLNDPRVR
;
A
#
# COMPACT_ATOMS: atom_id res chain seq x y z
N MET A 1 -7.81 -62.01 -10.09
CA MET A 1 -8.58 -60.88 -9.50
C MET A 1 -7.74 -60.01 -8.54
N THR A 2 -6.51 -59.65 -8.87
CA THR A 2 -5.60 -58.90 -7.96
C THR A 2 -5.00 -57.62 -8.55
N GLN A 3 -5.51 -57.15 -9.69
CA GLN A 3 -4.98 -55.96 -10.37
C GLN A 3 -5.67 -54.65 -9.97
N PHE A 4 -6.86 -54.67 -9.37
CA PHE A 4 -7.63 -53.42 -9.07
C PHE A 4 -7.29 -52.73 -7.75
N ALA A 5 -6.58 -53.40 -6.87
CA ALA A 5 -6.25 -52.81 -5.54
C ALA A 5 -5.04 -51.88 -5.58
N PHE A 6 -4.15 -52.03 -6.56
CA PHE A 6 -2.91 -51.25 -6.63
C PHE A 6 -3.14 -49.84 -7.16
N THR A 7 -4.06 -49.69 -8.14
CA THR A 7 -4.35 -48.41 -8.78
C THR A 7 -5.06 -47.44 -7.85
N ARG A 8 -5.89 -47.94 -6.93
CA ARG A 8 -6.66 -47.09 -6.01
C ARG A 8 -5.80 -46.46 -4.90
N ARG A 9 -4.74 -47.11 -4.48
CA ARG A 9 -3.79 -46.57 -3.49
C ARG A 9 -2.85 -45.53 -4.05
N VAL A 10 -2.44 -45.65 -5.29
CA VAL A 10 -1.57 -44.68 -5.98
C VAL A 10 -2.32 -43.39 -6.28
N VAL A 11 -3.60 -43.46 -6.69
CA VAL A 11 -4.42 -42.27 -6.97
C VAL A 11 -4.74 -41.48 -5.71
N LEU A 12 -4.99 -42.14 -4.56
CA LEU A 12 -5.18 -41.40 -3.28
C LEU A 12 -3.90 -40.74 -2.75
N GLY A 13 -2.74 -41.30 -3.04
CA GLY A 13 -1.46 -40.67 -2.68
C GLY A 13 -1.11 -39.43 -3.48
N MET A 14 -1.48 -39.40 -4.77
CA MET A 14 -1.24 -38.22 -5.64
C MET A 14 -2.16 -37.04 -5.34
N VAL A 15 -3.40 -37.28 -4.92
CA VAL A 15 -4.34 -36.20 -4.57
C VAL A 15 -3.95 -35.53 -3.26
N ALA A 16 -3.37 -36.25 -2.30
CA ALA A 16 -2.92 -35.71 -1.03
C ALA A 16 -1.66 -34.82 -1.18
N ALA A 17 -0.79 -35.09 -2.16
CA ALA A 17 0.42 -34.30 -2.40
C ALA A 17 0.13 -32.95 -3.09
N ALA A 18 -0.95 -32.85 -3.87
CA ALA A 18 -1.33 -31.62 -4.56
C ALA A 18 -1.97 -30.55 -3.64
N ALA A 19 -2.44 -30.94 -2.46
CA ALA A 19 -3.08 -30.01 -1.52
C ALA A 19 -2.08 -29.20 -0.65
N LEU A 20 -0.79 -29.49 -0.71
CA LEU A 20 0.25 -28.84 0.11
C LEU A 20 1.01 -27.72 -0.59
N SER A 21 0.69 -27.42 -1.84
CA SER A 21 1.29 -26.32 -2.60
C SER A 21 0.40 -25.10 -2.66
N ALA A 22 -0.21 -24.69 -1.55
CA ALA A 22 -0.73 -23.34 -1.45
C ALA A 22 0.48 -22.39 -1.53
N PRO A 23 0.49 -21.40 -2.45
CA PRO A 23 1.55 -20.41 -2.45
C PRO A 23 1.52 -19.72 -1.08
N ALA A 24 2.60 -19.82 -0.31
CA ALA A 24 2.79 -19.01 0.86
C ALA A 24 2.74 -17.55 0.37
N ALA A 25 1.67 -16.85 0.67
CA ALA A 25 1.64 -15.42 0.47
C ALA A 25 2.83 -14.87 1.26
N ALA A 26 3.78 -14.23 0.59
CA ALA A 26 4.90 -13.60 1.26
C ALA A 26 4.32 -12.62 2.28
N GLU A 27 4.60 -12.84 3.55
CA GLU A 27 4.16 -11.94 4.61
C GLU A 27 4.82 -10.58 4.38
N VAL A 28 4.02 -9.54 4.28
CA VAL A 28 4.53 -8.18 4.07
C VAL A 28 5.18 -7.73 5.37
N ASP A 29 6.46 -7.41 5.34
CA ASP A 29 7.23 -6.92 6.49
C ASP A 29 7.88 -5.57 6.15
N PHE A 30 7.65 -4.57 6.99
CA PHE A 30 8.21 -3.24 6.90
C PHE A 30 9.31 -2.97 7.94
N SER A 31 9.86 -4.00 8.59
CA SER A 31 10.94 -3.87 9.56
C SER A 31 12.11 -3.05 9.02
N GLY A 32 12.53 -2.02 9.75
CA GLY A 32 13.63 -1.14 9.36
C GLY A 32 13.34 -0.20 8.18
N LYS A 33 12.12 -0.20 7.66
CA LYS A 33 11.72 0.71 6.58
C LYS A 33 11.14 2.02 7.14
N THR A 34 11.20 3.04 6.31
CA THR A 34 10.51 4.31 6.53
C THR A 34 9.39 4.45 5.52
N ILE A 35 8.19 4.72 5.99
CA ILE A 35 7.04 5.06 5.16
C ILE A 35 6.94 6.58 5.12
N GLU A 36 7.00 7.14 3.91
CA GLU A 36 6.80 8.56 3.68
C GLU A 36 5.32 8.81 3.35
N TRP A 37 4.66 9.61 4.18
CA TRP A 37 3.26 9.97 3.97
C TRP A 37 3.16 11.42 3.51
N VAL A 38 2.94 11.61 2.23
CA VAL A 38 2.87 12.93 1.60
C VAL A 38 1.47 13.51 1.69
N ILE A 39 1.37 14.71 2.23
CA ILE A 39 0.14 15.50 2.37
C ILE A 39 0.26 16.75 1.50
N PRO A 40 -0.57 16.94 0.46
CA PRO A 40 -0.46 18.07 -0.47
C PRO A 40 -1.08 19.38 0.08
N PHE A 41 -1.07 19.55 1.38
CA PHE A 41 -1.63 20.69 2.10
C PHE A 41 -0.63 21.25 3.11
N SER A 42 -0.96 22.39 3.72
CA SER A 42 -0.13 23.04 4.74
C SER A 42 -0.09 22.23 6.05
N GLU A 43 0.98 22.44 6.81
CA GLU A 43 1.21 21.77 8.10
C GLU A 43 0.21 22.15 9.19
N THR A 44 -0.54 23.25 9.02
CA THR A 44 -1.49 23.77 10.01
C THR A 44 -2.94 23.35 9.74
N GLY A 45 -3.21 22.71 8.62
CA GLY A 45 -4.57 22.34 8.19
C GLY A 45 -5.11 21.08 8.86
N GLY A 46 -6.38 20.79 8.60
CA GLY A 46 -7.06 19.58 9.10
C GLY A 46 -6.36 18.29 8.66
N SER A 47 -5.90 18.23 7.40
CA SER A 47 -5.18 17.07 6.87
C SER A 47 -3.86 16.82 7.61
N ALA A 48 -3.16 17.89 8.04
CA ALA A 48 -1.94 17.76 8.84
C ALA A 48 -2.23 17.19 10.23
N LYS A 49 -3.28 17.68 10.89
CA LYS A 49 -3.70 17.15 12.20
C LYS A 49 -4.04 15.67 12.11
N TRP A 50 -4.75 15.28 11.06
CA TRP A 50 -5.09 13.90 10.77
C TRP A 50 -3.83 13.03 10.57
N ALA A 51 -2.93 13.42 9.69
CA ALA A 51 -1.73 12.67 9.39
C ALA A 51 -0.81 12.53 10.63
N ASN A 52 -0.64 13.60 11.41
CA ASN A 52 0.16 13.57 12.62
C ASN A 52 -0.47 12.71 13.74
N PHE A 53 -1.80 12.62 13.79
CA PHE A 53 -2.49 11.74 14.74
C PHE A 53 -2.39 10.27 14.30
N PHE A 54 -2.65 9.98 13.03
CA PHE A 54 -2.70 8.60 12.55
C PHE A 54 -1.33 8.02 12.17
N GLY A 55 -0.31 8.84 11.93
CA GLY A 55 1.04 8.37 11.59
C GLY A 55 1.61 7.38 12.60
N PRO A 56 1.66 7.71 13.90
CA PRO A 56 2.12 6.77 14.94
C PRO A 56 1.28 5.50 15.00
N LEU A 57 -0.05 5.61 14.92
CA LEU A 57 -0.97 4.46 14.94
C LEU A 57 -0.76 3.55 13.74
N LEU A 58 -0.49 4.13 12.57
CA LEU A 58 -0.15 3.38 11.36
C LEU A 58 1.15 2.61 11.54
N SER A 59 2.17 3.24 12.13
CA SER A 59 3.44 2.58 12.48
C SER A 59 3.20 1.36 13.38
N GLU A 60 2.40 1.51 14.42
CA GLU A 60 2.08 0.42 15.36
C GLU A 60 1.26 -0.72 14.72
N ALA A 61 0.38 -0.38 13.77
CA ALA A 61 -0.51 -1.34 13.13
C ALA A 61 0.14 -2.14 12.00
N LEU A 62 1.24 -1.66 11.42
CA LEU A 62 1.90 -2.32 10.31
C LEU A 62 2.93 -3.36 10.78
N PRO A 63 3.04 -4.52 10.09
CA PRO A 63 4.07 -5.51 10.37
C PRO A 63 5.48 -4.90 10.31
N GLY A 64 6.28 -5.14 11.34
CA GLY A 64 7.65 -4.60 11.43
C GLY A 64 7.75 -3.20 12.02
N ASN A 65 6.64 -2.58 12.42
CA ASN A 65 6.60 -1.25 13.06
C ASN A 65 7.48 -0.20 12.32
N PRO A 66 7.24 0.08 11.05
CA PRO A 66 8.06 1.00 10.27
C PRO A 66 7.97 2.43 10.83
N THR A 67 9.00 3.23 10.60
CA THR A 67 8.91 4.67 10.87
C THR A 67 7.97 5.32 9.87
N VAL A 68 6.93 6.03 10.32
CA VAL A 68 6.04 6.81 9.46
C VAL A 68 6.42 8.29 9.56
N VAL A 69 6.84 8.87 8.43
CA VAL A 69 7.22 10.29 8.32
C VAL A 69 6.19 11.03 7.50
N VAL A 70 5.57 12.05 8.08
CA VAL A 70 4.62 12.92 7.36
C VAL A 70 5.38 14.05 6.68
N LYS A 71 5.16 14.21 5.37
CA LYS A 71 5.78 15.25 4.54
C LYS A 71 4.71 16.14 3.92
N PHE A 72 4.84 17.43 4.10
CA PHE A 72 3.88 18.40 3.56
C PHE A 72 4.36 18.99 2.25
N MET A 73 3.49 19.02 1.24
CA MET A 73 3.82 19.54 -0.10
C MET A 73 2.68 20.40 -0.65
N PRO A 74 2.41 21.55 -0.02
CA PRO A 74 1.35 22.45 -0.46
C PRO A 74 1.69 23.12 -1.79
N GLY A 75 0.67 23.61 -2.48
CA GLY A 75 0.81 24.44 -3.67
C GLY A 75 -0.16 24.08 -4.80
N ALA A 76 -0.48 25.07 -5.58
CA ALA A 76 -1.33 24.97 -6.77
C ALA A 76 -2.67 24.24 -6.52
N GLY A 77 -3.32 24.48 -5.39
CA GLY A 77 -4.55 23.79 -5.01
C GLY A 77 -4.37 22.28 -4.83
N SER A 78 -3.25 21.86 -4.22
CA SER A 78 -2.81 20.47 -4.01
C SER A 78 -2.26 19.73 -5.26
N THR A 79 -2.36 20.31 -6.46
CA THR A 79 -1.87 19.66 -7.69
C THR A 79 -0.35 19.48 -7.70
N LYS A 80 0.41 20.35 -7.01
CA LYS A 80 1.87 20.22 -6.89
C LYS A 80 2.25 18.89 -6.25
N GLY A 81 1.70 18.58 -5.08
CA GLY A 81 1.96 17.34 -4.36
C GLY A 81 1.43 16.12 -5.11
N ALA A 82 0.26 16.22 -5.74
CA ALA A 82 -0.32 15.16 -6.54
C ALA A 82 0.54 14.81 -7.76
N ASN A 83 0.99 15.81 -8.51
CA ASN A 83 1.87 15.61 -9.67
C ASN A 83 3.23 15.03 -9.25
N TRP A 84 3.78 15.48 -8.13
CA TRP A 84 5.02 14.92 -7.59
C TRP A 84 4.82 13.42 -7.26
N PHE A 85 3.78 13.07 -6.52
CA PHE A 85 3.48 11.69 -6.14
C PHE A 85 3.29 10.79 -7.37
N GLN A 86 2.58 11.26 -8.40
CA GLN A 86 2.36 10.54 -9.64
C GLN A 86 3.66 10.20 -10.38
N ASN A 87 4.68 11.06 -10.26
CA ASN A 87 5.96 10.87 -10.92
C ASN A 87 6.96 10.04 -10.09
N GLU A 88 6.68 9.83 -8.80
CA GLU A 88 7.52 8.98 -7.97
C GLU A 88 7.38 7.50 -8.35
N LYS A 89 8.50 6.79 -8.31
CA LYS A 89 8.56 5.39 -8.78
C LYS A 89 8.61 4.37 -7.64
N HIS A 90 8.25 4.77 -6.43
CA HIS A 90 8.17 3.87 -5.29
C HIS A 90 7.02 2.87 -5.50
N LYS A 91 7.36 1.58 -5.58
CA LYS A 91 6.37 0.50 -5.78
C LYS A 91 6.37 -0.54 -4.65
N ASP A 92 7.10 -0.25 -3.59
CA ASP A 92 7.30 -1.17 -2.46
C ASP A 92 6.37 -0.90 -1.27
N GLY A 93 5.38 -0.02 -1.43
CA GLY A 93 4.42 0.35 -0.39
C GLY A 93 4.96 1.33 0.65
N THR A 94 6.16 1.88 0.48
CA THR A 94 6.76 2.84 1.43
C THR A 94 6.40 4.29 1.16
N LEU A 95 5.64 4.58 0.12
CA LEU A 95 5.16 5.91 -0.20
C LEU A 95 3.63 5.97 -0.16
N LEU A 96 3.08 6.83 0.68
CA LEU A 96 1.64 7.07 0.81
C LEU A 96 1.29 8.50 0.40
N PHE A 97 0.10 8.66 -0.18
CA PHE A 97 -0.44 9.97 -0.51
C PHE A 97 -1.75 10.21 0.23
N GLY A 98 -1.74 11.20 1.12
CA GLY A 98 -2.94 11.62 1.85
C GLY A 98 -3.62 12.78 1.16
N THR A 99 -4.80 12.56 0.65
CA THR A 99 -5.55 13.57 -0.11
C THR A 99 -6.88 13.90 0.54
N SER A 100 -7.51 14.98 0.08
CA SER A 100 -8.92 15.30 0.35
C SER A 100 -9.71 15.29 -0.97
N GLY A 101 -11.05 15.32 -0.88
CA GLY A 101 -11.91 15.40 -2.06
C GLY A 101 -11.53 16.55 -3.01
N SER A 102 -11.09 17.70 -2.46
CA SER A 102 -10.68 18.85 -3.27
C SER A 102 -9.45 18.62 -4.16
N THR A 103 -8.59 17.65 -3.83
CA THR A 103 -7.44 17.30 -4.67
C THR A 103 -7.87 16.63 -5.99
N GLN A 104 -9.05 16.04 -6.03
CA GLN A 104 -9.57 15.36 -7.22
C GLN A 104 -10.23 16.32 -8.20
N PHE A 105 -10.75 17.48 -7.74
CA PHE A 105 -11.44 18.42 -8.60
C PHE A 105 -10.60 18.96 -9.76
N PRO A 106 -9.33 19.34 -9.60
CA PRO A 106 -8.52 19.76 -10.74
C PRO A 106 -8.46 18.72 -11.85
N TYR A 107 -8.31 17.44 -11.49
CA TYR A 107 -8.33 16.35 -12.46
C TYR A 107 -9.70 16.22 -13.16
N LEU A 108 -10.79 16.21 -12.40
CA LEU A 108 -12.16 16.06 -12.93
C LEU A 108 -12.57 17.23 -13.82
N LEU A 109 -12.03 18.42 -13.56
CA LEU A 109 -12.33 19.66 -14.30
C LEU A 109 -11.33 19.93 -15.44
N ASN A 110 -10.45 18.98 -15.76
CA ASN A 110 -9.39 19.14 -16.77
C ASN A 110 -8.52 20.39 -16.54
N ASP A 111 -8.14 20.66 -15.31
CA ASP A 111 -7.27 21.77 -14.94
C ASP A 111 -5.89 21.59 -15.60
N PRO A 112 -5.36 22.59 -16.31
CA PRO A 112 -4.08 22.46 -17.02
C PRO A 112 -2.86 22.30 -16.09
N ARG A 113 -3.03 22.47 -14.79
CA ARG A 113 -1.97 22.24 -13.79
C ARG A 113 -1.79 20.77 -13.45
N VAL A 114 -2.74 19.89 -13.80
CA VAL A 114 -2.63 18.45 -13.62
C VAL A 114 -1.77 17.87 -14.73
N ARG A 115 -0.78 17.05 -14.37
CA ARG A 115 0.20 16.47 -15.31
C ARG A 115 0.31 14.96 -15.09
#